data_38b6fddfe63e41a3aad7f03ca67149f4
#
_entry.id   38b6fddfe63e41a3aad7f03ca67149f4
#
_cell.length_a   1.000
_cell.length_b   1.000
_cell.length_c   1.000
_cell.angle_alpha   90.00
_cell.angle_beta   90.00
_cell.angle_gamma   90.00
#
_symmetry.space_group_name_H-M   'P 1'
#
loop_
_entity.id
_entity.type
_entity.pdbx_description
1 polymer ?
#
loop_
_entity_poly.entity_id
_entity_poly.type
_entity_poly.pdbx_seq_one_letter_code
_entity_poly.pdbx_strand_id
1 'polypeptide(L)'
;MYKRQHLGVTEAGTPSMGMVKSAMGIGGLLCMGIGDTIRVTLTADPVEEIYAAKKILRAAGLRKEGVNLIACPTCGRTRIDLIPMAEEVERRLANCKKNITVAVMGCAVNGPGEASAADVGIAGGKGEGLIFRKGEILYKVPQERLVDALMEEIEKL
;
A
#
# COMPACT_ATOMS: atom_id res chain seq x y z
N MET A 1 -20.91 -19.97 -23.80
CA MET A 1 -21.32 -20.51 -22.49
C MET A 1 -20.37 -19.99 -21.44
N TYR A 2 -20.82 -19.17 -20.50
CA TYR A 2 -19.99 -18.60 -19.44
C TYR A 2 -19.68 -19.69 -18.40
N LYS A 3 -18.42 -19.92 -18.08
CA LYS A 3 -17.98 -20.86 -17.06
C LYS A 3 -17.31 -20.10 -15.92
N ARG A 4 -17.88 -20.16 -14.72
CA ARG A 4 -17.26 -19.60 -13.52
C ARG A 4 -15.96 -20.32 -13.19
N GLN A 5 -14.94 -19.55 -12.82
CA GLN A 5 -13.62 -20.06 -12.50
C GLN A 5 -13.25 -19.72 -11.04
N HIS A 6 -12.79 -20.75 -10.35
CA HIS A 6 -12.26 -20.64 -8.99
C HIS A 6 -10.74 -20.78 -9.04
N LEU A 7 -10.02 -19.72 -8.71
CA LEU A 7 -8.57 -19.69 -8.73
C LEU A 7 -7.99 -20.06 -7.36
N GLY A 8 -6.99 -20.91 -7.35
CA GLY A 8 -6.28 -21.26 -6.12
C GLY A 8 -4.94 -21.90 -6.45
N VAL A 9 -3.91 -21.59 -5.65
CA VAL A 9 -2.62 -22.27 -5.70
C VAL A 9 -2.67 -23.42 -4.71
N THR A 10 -2.52 -24.65 -5.22
CA THR A 10 -2.60 -25.87 -4.40
C THR A 10 -1.32 -26.09 -3.61
N GLU A 11 -0.17 -25.75 -4.17
CA GLU A 11 1.11 -25.83 -3.50
C GLU A 11 1.26 -24.67 -2.52
N ALA A 12 0.80 -24.88 -1.28
CA ALA A 12 0.91 -23.92 -0.18
C ALA A 12 2.38 -23.65 0.21
N GLY A 13 2.56 -22.87 1.21
CA GLY A 13 3.86 -22.58 1.82
C GLY A 13 3.66 -21.79 3.11
N THR A 14 4.75 -21.47 3.78
CA THR A 14 4.74 -20.52 4.89
C THR A 14 4.18 -19.18 4.45
N PRO A 15 3.70 -18.30 5.35
CA PRO A 15 3.08 -17.01 4.98
C PRO A 15 3.89 -16.20 3.99
N SER A 16 5.20 -16.13 4.13
CA SER A 16 6.08 -15.38 3.24
C SER A 16 6.06 -15.94 1.81
N MET A 17 6.47 -17.18 1.61
CA MET A 17 6.56 -17.79 0.28
C MET A 17 5.18 -18.13 -0.30
N GLY A 18 4.24 -18.54 0.54
CA GLY A 18 2.85 -18.81 0.12
C GLY A 18 2.14 -17.57 -0.40
N MET A 19 2.42 -16.39 0.18
CA MET A 19 1.94 -15.10 -0.36
C MET A 19 2.49 -14.83 -1.76
N VAL A 20 3.79 -15.02 -1.97
CA VAL A 20 4.42 -14.80 -3.29
C VAL A 20 3.82 -15.72 -4.35
N LYS A 21 3.73 -17.03 -4.05
CA LYS A 21 3.12 -18.01 -4.95
C LYS A 21 1.66 -17.67 -5.29
N SER A 22 0.88 -17.29 -4.29
CA SER A 22 -0.53 -16.92 -4.47
C SER A 22 -0.67 -15.62 -5.26
N ALA A 23 0.17 -14.63 -5.00
CA ALA A 23 0.17 -13.38 -5.76
C ALA A 23 0.51 -13.61 -7.24
N MET A 24 1.46 -14.48 -7.55
CA MET A 24 1.80 -14.82 -8.94
C MET A 24 0.71 -15.65 -9.60
N GLY A 25 0.27 -16.74 -8.98
CA GLY A 25 -0.66 -17.70 -9.60
C GLY A 25 -2.09 -17.17 -9.67
N ILE A 26 -2.59 -16.53 -8.61
CA ILE A 26 -3.94 -15.96 -8.57
C ILE A 26 -3.91 -14.55 -9.14
N GLY A 27 -3.03 -13.69 -8.65
CA GLY A 27 -2.96 -12.29 -9.05
C GLY A 27 -2.66 -12.12 -10.54
N GLY A 28 -1.76 -12.93 -11.10
CA GLY A 28 -1.46 -12.90 -12.54
C GLY A 28 -2.69 -13.17 -13.40
N LEU A 29 -3.50 -14.18 -13.07
CA LEU A 29 -4.74 -14.47 -13.80
C LEU A 29 -5.79 -13.38 -13.59
N LEU A 30 -5.94 -12.86 -12.38
CA LEU A 30 -6.84 -11.75 -12.11
C LEU A 30 -6.52 -10.49 -12.92
N CYS A 31 -5.23 -10.16 -13.08
CA CYS A 31 -4.78 -9.04 -13.92
C CYS A 31 -5.10 -9.25 -15.41
N MET A 32 -5.27 -10.50 -15.86
CA MET A 32 -5.73 -10.87 -17.20
C MET A 32 -7.26 -10.89 -17.32
N GLY A 33 -8.01 -10.56 -16.27
CA GLY A 33 -9.47 -10.61 -16.26
C GLY A 33 -10.03 -12.03 -16.08
N ILE A 34 -9.23 -12.98 -15.61
CA ILE A 34 -9.61 -14.39 -15.44
C ILE A 34 -9.82 -14.66 -13.95
N GLY A 35 -10.98 -15.24 -13.60
CA GLY A 35 -11.33 -15.69 -12.25
C GLY A 35 -12.52 -14.96 -11.65
N ASP A 36 -13.42 -15.72 -11.02
CA ASP A 36 -14.63 -15.22 -10.37
C ASP A 36 -14.55 -15.31 -8.85
N THR A 37 -13.83 -16.29 -8.35
CA THR A 37 -13.58 -16.51 -6.92
C THR A 37 -12.14 -16.96 -6.72
N ILE A 38 -11.61 -16.71 -5.52
CA ILE A 38 -10.24 -17.08 -5.19
C ILE A 38 -10.17 -17.87 -3.87
N ARG A 39 -9.14 -18.73 -3.76
CA ARG A 39 -8.74 -19.39 -2.53
C ARG A 39 -7.25 -19.20 -2.35
N VAL A 40 -6.87 -18.58 -1.26
CA VAL A 40 -5.47 -18.56 -0.80
C VAL A 40 -5.30 -19.68 0.21
N THR A 41 -4.17 -20.38 0.15
CA THR A 41 -3.82 -21.44 1.09
C THR A 41 -2.43 -21.17 1.64
N LEU A 42 -2.30 -21.15 2.97
CA LEU A 42 -1.06 -20.89 3.67
C LEU A 42 -0.87 -21.93 4.80
N THR A 43 0.37 -22.24 5.13
CA THR A 43 0.69 -22.98 6.36
C THR A 43 0.69 -22.01 7.53
N ALA A 44 -0.50 -21.52 7.92
CA ALA A 44 -0.73 -20.54 8.95
C ALA A 44 -2.17 -20.61 9.47
N ASP A 45 -2.54 -19.69 10.39
CA ASP A 45 -3.93 -19.52 10.80
C ASP A 45 -4.81 -19.18 9.58
N PRO A 46 -5.99 -19.80 9.42
CA PRO A 46 -6.90 -19.56 8.29
C PRO A 46 -7.29 -18.08 8.12
N VAL A 47 -7.26 -17.29 9.18
CA VAL A 47 -7.54 -15.84 9.10
C VAL A 47 -6.47 -15.11 8.27
N GLU A 48 -5.21 -15.57 8.31
CA GLU A 48 -4.12 -15.02 7.51
C GLU A 48 -4.35 -15.20 6.01
N GLU A 49 -5.01 -16.29 5.60
CA GLU A 49 -5.39 -16.53 4.20
C GLU A 49 -6.36 -15.45 3.68
N ILE A 50 -7.28 -15.01 4.54
CA ILE A 50 -8.22 -13.92 4.20
C ILE A 50 -7.49 -12.58 4.05
N TYR A 51 -6.53 -12.28 4.94
CA TYR A 51 -5.71 -11.07 4.80
C TYR A 51 -4.85 -11.11 3.54
N ALA A 52 -4.25 -12.26 3.24
CA ALA A 52 -3.49 -12.49 2.02
C ALA A 52 -4.35 -12.30 0.76
N ALA A 53 -5.53 -12.89 0.72
CA ALA A 53 -6.49 -12.74 -0.37
C ALA A 53 -6.87 -11.27 -0.61
N LYS A 54 -7.18 -10.53 0.47
CA LYS A 54 -7.48 -9.10 0.39
C LYS A 54 -6.31 -8.27 -0.14
N LYS A 55 -5.06 -8.60 0.26
CA LYS A 55 -3.85 -7.93 -0.24
C LYS A 55 -3.68 -8.18 -1.75
N ILE A 56 -3.86 -9.42 -2.22
CA ILE A 56 -3.77 -9.77 -3.64
C ILE A 56 -4.82 -9.03 -4.46
N LEU A 57 -6.08 -9.04 -4.03
CA LEU A 57 -7.17 -8.33 -4.71
C LEU A 57 -6.93 -6.82 -4.77
N ARG A 58 -6.35 -6.25 -3.71
CA ARG A 58 -6.00 -4.83 -3.65
C ARG A 58 -4.86 -4.50 -4.61
N ALA A 59 -3.79 -5.30 -4.61
CA ALA A 59 -2.66 -5.14 -5.53
C ALA A 59 -3.07 -5.29 -7.01
N ALA A 60 -4.06 -6.15 -7.30
CA ALA A 60 -4.64 -6.30 -8.64
C ALA A 60 -5.67 -5.19 -9.01
N GLY A 61 -5.92 -4.20 -8.14
CA GLY A 61 -6.89 -3.14 -8.37
C GLY A 61 -8.36 -3.55 -8.32
N LEU A 62 -8.66 -4.78 -7.90
CA LEU A 62 -10.01 -5.35 -7.87
C LEU A 62 -10.75 -5.10 -6.55
N ARG A 63 -10.04 -4.67 -5.51
CA ARG A 63 -10.61 -4.31 -4.23
C ARG A 63 -10.20 -2.89 -3.85
N LYS A 64 -11.18 -2.02 -3.69
CA LYS A 64 -10.98 -0.59 -3.40
C LYS A 64 -11.17 -0.22 -1.92
N GLU A 65 -11.34 -1.19 -1.03
CA GLU A 65 -11.48 -0.92 0.39
C GLU A 65 -10.12 -0.83 1.09
N GLY A 66 -9.96 0.16 1.94
CA GLY A 66 -8.77 0.41 2.72
C GLY A 66 -7.73 1.27 1.98
N VAL A 67 -6.66 1.58 2.69
CA VAL A 67 -5.61 2.46 2.18
C VAL A 67 -4.67 1.72 1.23
N ASN A 68 -4.41 2.32 0.09
CA ASN A 68 -3.32 1.93 -0.80
C ASN A 68 -2.09 2.76 -0.43
N LEU A 69 -1.11 2.14 0.24
CA LEU A 69 0.13 2.82 0.61
C LEU A 69 1.16 2.72 -0.53
N ILE A 70 1.66 3.86 -0.96
CA ILE A 70 2.77 3.98 -1.90
C ILE A 70 3.97 4.53 -1.14
N ALA A 71 5.08 3.79 -1.12
CA ALA A 71 6.34 4.25 -0.57
C ALA A 71 7.41 4.20 -1.65
N CYS A 72 8.23 5.24 -1.77
CA CYS A 72 9.33 5.21 -2.71
C CYS A 72 10.46 4.31 -2.18
N PRO A 73 11.24 3.66 -3.06
CA PRO A 73 12.43 2.95 -2.64
C PRO A 73 13.48 3.94 -2.12
N THR A 74 14.28 3.52 -1.13
CA THR A 74 15.37 4.32 -0.62
C THR A 74 16.42 4.55 -1.73
N CYS A 75 16.79 5.81 -1.97
CA CYS A 75 17.79 6.18 -2.95
C CYS A 75 18.73 7.26 -2.38
N GLY A 76 19.77 7.66 -3.10
CA GLY A 76 20.72 8.68 -2.67
C GLY A 76 20.12 10.08 -2.39
N ARG A 77 18.85 10.30 -2.78
CA ARG A 77 18.12 11.55 -2.53
C ARG A 77 17.26 11.51 -1.26
N THR A 78 17.09 10.34 -0.63
CA THR A 78 16.33 10.20 0.61
C THR A 78 16.95 11.06 1.72
N ARG A 79 16.12 11.84 2.42
CA ARG A 79 16.53 12.81 3.45
C ARG A 79 15.91 12.55 4.82
N ILE A 80 15.10 11.52 4.95
CA ILE A 80 14.41 11.10 6.17
C ILE A 80 14.67 9.62 6.40
N ASP A 81 14.43 9.14 7.59
CA ASP A 81 14.43 7.71 7.90
C ASP A 81 13.14 7.07 7.36
N LEU A 82 13.18 6.80 6.04
CA LEU A 82 11.99 6.43 5.25
C LEU A 82 11.41 5.08 5.68
N ILE A 83 12.26 4.09 5.99
CA ILE A 83 11.80 2.72 6.26
C ILE A 83 10.92 2.67 7.50
N PRO A 84 11.40 3.06 8.70
CA PRO A 84 10.55 3.02 9.89
C PRO A 84 9.35 3.97 9.79
N MET A 85 9.47 5.07 9.05
CA MET A 85 8.34 5.98 8.83
C MET A 85 7.25 5.33 7.98
N ALA A 86 7.61 4.61 6.91
CA ALA A 86 6.65 3.90 6.08
C ALA A 86 5.98 2.74 6.85
N GLU A 87 6.75 1.99 7.64
CA GLU A 87 6.23 0.93 8.51
C GLU A 87 5.24 1.48 9.57
N GLU A 88 5.57 2.62 10.18
CA GLU A 88 4.68 3.27 11.15
C GLU A 88 3.38 3.75 10.49
N VAL A 89 3.45 4.34 9.30
CA VAL A 89 2.26 4.74 8.52
C VAL A 89 1.43 3.50 8.17
N GLU A 90 2.05 2.42 7.67
CA GLU A 90 1.33 1.18 7.36
C GLU A 90 0.63 0.62 8.60
N ARG A 91 1.31 0.59 9.74
CA ARG A 91 0.77 0.11 11.01
C ARG A 91 -0.43 0.93 11.48
N ARG A 92 -0.34 2.27 11.43
CA ARG A 92 -1.44 3.17 11.84
C ARG A 92 -2.65 3.05 10.91
N LEU A 93 -2.42 2.79 9.62
CA LEU A 93 -3.47 2.70 8.61
C LEU A 93 -4.03 1.29 8.41
N ALA A 94 -3.51 0.28 9.12
CA ALA A 94 -3.91 -1.13 8.96
C ALA A 94 -5.42 -1.37 9.08
N ASN A 95 -6.11 -0.62 9.95
CA ASN A 95 -7.56 -0.71 10.18
C ASN A 95 -8.36 0.42 9.52
N CYS A 96 -7.72 1.29 8.75
CA CYS A 96 -8.40 2.38 8.06
C CYS A 96 -9.23 1.82 6.90
N LYS A 97 -10.53 2.12 6.90
CA LYS A 97 -11.48 1.64 5.87
C LYS A 97 -11.66 2.63 4.73
N LYS A 98 -11.07 3.82 4.80
CA LYS A 98 -11.16 4.84 3.74
C LYS A 98 -10.50 4.30 2.47
N ASN A 99 -11.16 4.49 1.34
CA ASN A 99 -10.61 4.13 0.03
C ASN A 99 -9.75 5.28 -0.49
N ILE A 100 -8.52 5.37 -0.03
CA ILE A 100 -7.57 6.43 -0.37
C ILE A 100 -6.20 5.87 -0.70
N THR A 101 -5.46 6.60 -1.50
CA THR A 101 -4.05 6.35 -1.76
C THR A 101 -3.20 7.32 -0.94
N VAL A 102 -2.33 6.77 -0.11
CA VAL A 102 -1.41 7.52 0.76
C VAL A 102 0.02 7.32 0.27
N ALA A 103 0.80 8.38 0.17
CA ALA A 103 2.18 8.31 -0.28
C ALA A 103 3.18 8.70 0.82
N VAL A 104 4.26 7.92 0.93
CA VAL A 104 5.41 8.19 1.82
C VAL A 104 6.67 8.29 0.95
N MET A 105 7.14 9.51 0.75
CA MET A 105 8.21 9.81 -0.18
C MET A 105 9.47 10.31 0.53
N GLY A 106 10.62 9.75 0.18
CA GLY A 106 11.91 10.02 0.85
C GLY A 106 12.53 11.38 0.53
N CYS A 107 12.06 12.09 -0.51
CA CYS A 107 12.59 13.42 -0.87
C CYS A 107 11.50 14.36 -1.38
N ALA A 108 11.66 15.65 -1.08
CA ALA A 108 10.73 16.71 -1.49
C ALA A 108 10.81 17.06 -2.98
N VAL A 109 11.91 16.69 -3.66
CA VAL A 109 12.15 17.08 -5.05
C VAL A 109 11.22 16.33 -6.01
N ASN A 110 11.18 15.00 -5.89
CA ASN A 110 10.39 14.15 -6.78
C ASN A 110 9.08 13.67 -6.13
N GLY A 111 9.03 13.70 -4.79
CA GLY A 111 7.94 13.11 -4.02
C GLY A 111 6.54 13.53 -4.48
N PRO A 112 6.21 14.84 -4.47
CA PRO A 112 4.89 15.29 -4.89
C PRO A 112 4.55 14.99 -6.36
N GLY A 113 5.56 15.02 -7.25
CA GLY A 113 5.39 14.70 -8.67
C GLY A 113 5.17 13.21 -8.92
N GLU A 114 6.04 12.35 -8.36
CA GLU A 114 5.95 10.89 -8.52
C GLU A 114 4.69 10.32 -7.84
N ALA A 115 4.21 10.97 -6.79
CA ALA A 115 3.01 10.57 -6.06
C ALA A 115 1.80 11.49 -6.32
N SER A 116 1.76 12.18 -7.47
CA SER A 116 0.68 13.12 -7.81
C SER A 116 -0.71 12.49 -7.85
N ALA A 117 -0.80 11.19 -8.09
CA ALA A 117 -2.06 10.43 -8.05
C ALA A 117 -2.50 10.05 -6.62
N ALA A 118 -1.66 10.27 -5.60
CA ALA A 118 -2.03 10.00 -4.22
C ALA A 118 -2.99 11.06 -3.69
N ASP A 119 -3.99 10.63 -2.91
CA ASP A 119 -4.94 11.54 -2.29
C ASP A 119 -4.27 12.45 -1.26
N VAL A 120 -3.30 11.92 -0.52
CA VAL A 120 -2.47 12.65 0.43
C VAL A 120 -1.12 11.96 0.59
N GLY A 121 -0.09 12.70 0.93
CA GLY A 121 1.22 12.13 1.17
C GLY A 121 2.17 13.05 1.90
N ILE A 122 3.29 12.45 2.29
CA ILE A 122 4.44 13.14 2.88
C ILE A 122 5.66 12.99 2.00
N ALA A 123 6.52 14.00 2.00
CA ALA A 123 7.79 13.95 1.31
C ALA A 123 8.89 14.52 2.21
N GLY A 124 9.98 13.76 2.34
CA GLY A 124 11.10 14.12 3.21
C GLY A 124 11.90 15.31 2.69
N GLY A 125 12.40 16.12 3.61
CA GLY A 125 13.34 17.20 3.37
C GLY A 125 14.45 17.21 4.42
N LYS A 126 15.31 18.19 4.40
CA LYS A 126 16.44 18.30 5.35
C LYS A 126 15.94 18.91 6.67
N GLY A 127 15.67 18.07 7.67
CA GLY A 127 15.18 18.46 8.99
C GLY A 127 13.68 18.84 9.01
N GLU A 128 13.05 18.96 7.88
CA GLU A 128 11.62 19.22 7.70
C GLU A 128 11.08 18.36 6.57
N GLY A 129 9.77 18.23 6.47
CA GLY A 129 9.13 17.57 5.34
C GLY A 129 7.88 18.30 4.89
N LEU A 130 7.32 17.81 3.80
CA LEU A 130 6.16 18.39 3.15
C LEU A 130 4.96 17.47 3.35
N ILE A 131 3.80 18.08 3.59
CA ILE A 131 2.50 17.44 3.40
C ILE A 131 1.97 17.90 2.04
N PHE A 132 1.49 16.96 1.24
CA PHE A 132 0.91 17.27 -0.06
C PHE A 132 -0.38 16.49 -0.30
N ARG A 133 -1.22 17.00 -1.19
CA ARG A 133 -2.47 16.38 -1.62
C ARG A 133 -2.57 16.50 -3.14
N LYS A 134 -2.73 15.35 -3.82
CA LYS A 134 -2.82 15.28 -5.30
C LYS A 134 -1.69 16.06 -6.00
N GLY A 135 -0.47 15.92 -5.47
CA GLY A 135 0.71 16.60 -6.00
C GLY A 135 0.91 18.04 -5.54
N GLU A 136 -0.09 18.69 -4.96
CA GLU A 136 0.02 20.06 -4.45
C GLU A 136 0.53 20.09 -3.01
N ILE A 137 1.55 20.90 -2.75
CA ILE A 137 2.13 21.07 -1.42
C ILE A 137 1.18 21.90 -0.57
N LEU A 138 0.75 21.36 0.56
CA LEU A 138 -0.12 22.06 1.52
C LEU A 138 0.72 22.93 2.47
N TYR A 139 1.64 22.30 3.18
CA TYR A 139 2.51 22.97 4.15
C TYR A 139 3.72 22.10 4.51
N LYS A 140 4.64 22.69 5.28
CA LYS A 140 5.82 22.02 5.83
C LYS A 140 5.67 21.78 7.32
N VAL A 141 6.27 20.71 7.79
CA VAL A 141 6.36 20.39 9.22
C VAL A 141 7.75 19.83 9.56
N PRO A 142 8.19 19.92 10.82
CA PRO A 142 9.37 19.21 11.30
C PRO A 142 9.26 17.70 11.03
N GLN A 143 10.38 17.05 10.78
CA GLN A 143 10.41 15.62 10.44
C GLN A 143 9.68 14.74 11.45
N GLU A 144 9.80 15.05 12.75
CA GLU A 144 9.19 14.32 13.85
C GLU A 144 7.66 14.38 13.84
N ARG A 145 7.10 15.41 13.21
CA ARG A 145 5.64 15.64 13.10
C ARG A 145 5.02 15.10 11.82
N LEU A 146 5.84 14.60 10.87
CA LEU A 146 5.36 14.21 9.54
C LEU A 146 4.25 13.15 9.59
N VAL A 147 4.43 12.09 10.38
CA VAL A 147 3.45 11.00 10.47
C VAL A 147 2.17 11.50 11.13
N ASP A 148 2.28 12.27 12.21
CA ASP A 148 1.09 12.79 12.91
C ASP A 148 0.31 13.77 12.01
N ALA A 149 0.99 14.68 11.34
CA ALA A 149 0.38 15.61 10.39
C ALA A 149 -0.28 14.88 9.21
N LEU A 150 0.31 13.79 8.73
CA LEU A 150 -0.30 12.94 7.72
C LEU A 150 -1.61 12.31 8.23
N MET A 151 -1.62 11.79 9.47
CA MET A 151 -2.84 11.22 10.06
C MET A 151 -3.93 12.27 10.20
N GLU A 152 -3.59 13.49 10.66
CA GLU A 152 -4.53 14.61 10.76
C GLU A 152 -5.15 14.96 9.38
N GLU A 153 -4.36 14.93 8.30
CA GLU A 153 -4.87 15.18 6.96
C GLU A 153 -5.75 14.03 6.44
N ILE A 154 -5.40 12.78 6.78
CA ILE A 154 -6.23 11.62 6.43
C ILE A 154 -7.59 11.68 7.11
N GLU A 155 -7.68 12.16 8.35
CA GLU A 155 -8.95 12.31 9.06
C GLU A 155 -9.91 13.29 8.37
N LYS A 156 -9.37 14.32 7.69
CA LYS A 156 -10.14 15.34 6.95
C LYS A 156 -10.65 14.88 5.59
N LEU A 157 -10.22 13.70 5.09
CA LEU A 157 -10.67 13.09 3.84
C LEU A 157 -11.93 12.23 4.09
#